data_e2b68739f85b8cb3eedd9bcfdff1ff64
#
_entry.id   e2b68739f85b8cb3eedd9bcfdff1ff64
#
_cell.length_a   1.000
_cell.length_b   1.000
_cell.length_c   1.000
_cell.angle_alpha   90.00
_cell.angle_beta   90.00
_cell.angle_gamma   90.00
#
_symmetry.space_group_name_H-M   'P 1'
#
loop_
_entity.id
_entity.type
_entity.pdbx_description
1 polymer ?
#
loop_
_entity_poly.entity_id
_entity_poly.type
_entity_poly.pdbx_seq_one_letter_code
_entity_poly.pdbx_strand_id
1 'polypeptide(L)'
;MNNQKKYHLFDVLIYAILLALAFLFQSTSILFKYNSPAPSLVLALVLIISFYENYWFSAIFGLISGILLDIISVNGVGFHALTYMLTGIICSSVMKRYLQNNFASFAVISIPVVIIHQFAEILYSSGFDLGIITLFLKYYLIVAIYTFASAFVLYIIFRYTLKRSERFVKPKGIINKK
;
A
#
# COMPACT_ATOMS: atom_id res chain seq x y z
N MET A 1 17.16 -5.12 -27.03
CA MET A 1 16.15 -5.04 -25.96
C MET A 1 16.26 -3.64 -25.37
N ASN A 2 15.20 -2.84 -25.49
CA ASN A 2 15.24 -1.39 -25.26
C ASN A 2 15.54 -1.08 -23.77
N ASN A 3 16.47 -0.20 -23.45
CA ASN A 3 16.90 0.11 -22.08
C ASN A 3 15.71 0.43 -21.15
N GLN A 4 14.64 1.04 -21.63
CA GLN A 4 13.44 1.34 -20.85
C GLN A 4 12.73 0.08 -20.35
N LYS A 5 12.65 -1.02 -21.14
CA LYS A 5 12.07 -2.28 -20.67
C LYS A 5 12.89 -2.94 -19.57
N LYS A 6 14.21 -2.75 -19.57
CA LYS A 6 15.11 -3.31 -18.57
C LYS A 6 14.94 -2.65 -17.19
N TYR A 7 14.69 -1.33 -17.15
CA TYR A 7 14.43 -0.61 -15.90
C TYR A 7 13.09 -1.00 -15.28
N HIS A 8 12.02 -1.12 -16.10
CA HIS A 8 10.72 -1.61 -15.62
C HIS A 8 10.78 -3.03 -15.02
N LEU A 9 11.56 -3.91 -15.61
CA LEU A 9 11.72 -5.28 -15.09
C LEU A 9 12.45 -5.29 -13.74
N PHE A 10 13.43 -4.42 -13.58
CA PHE A 10 14.19 -4.30 -12.34
C PHE A 10 13.33 -3.72 -11.20
N ASP A 11 12.50 -2.71 -11.49
CA ASP A 11 11.57 -2.14 -10.52
C ASP A 11 10.52 -3.17 -10.07
N VAL A 12 9.96 -3.94 -11.00
CA VAL A 12 9.02 -5.03 -10.70
C VAL A 12 9.65 -6.10 -9.81
N LEU A 13 10.92 -6.47 -10.06
CA LEU A 13 11.66 -7.40 -9.21
C LEU A 13 11.84 -6.86 -7.78
N ILE A 14 12.19 -5.59 -7.64
CA ILE A 14 12.32 -4.93 -6.32
C ILE A 14 10.98 -4.98 -5.59
N TYR A 15 9.88 -4.63 -6.26
CA TYR A 15 8.55 -4.65 -5.66
C TYR A 15 8.14 -6.07 -5.23
N ALA A 16 8.46 -7.08 -6.02
CA ALA A 16 8.19 -8.48 -5.68
C ALA A 16 8.99 -8.94 -4.45
N ILE A 17 10.28 -8.57 -4.37
CA ILE A 17 11.12 -8.88 -3.20
C ILE A 17 10.60 -8.18 -1.95
N LEU A 18 10.24 -6.90 -2.05
CA LEU A 18 9.69 -6.15 -0.93
C LEU A 18 8.34 -6.71 -0.48
N LEU A 19 7.50 -7.16 -1.40
CA LEU A 19 6.24 -7.82 -1.09
C LEU A 19 6.48 -9.14 -0.34
N ALA A 20 7.41 -9.96 -0.82
CA ALA A 20 7.76 -11.22 -0.16
C ALA A 20 8.30 -10.98 1.26
N LEU A 21 9.16 -9.98 1.45
CA LEU A 21 9.68 -9.61 2.77
C LEU A 21 8.57 -9.10 3.69
N ALA A 22 7.73 -8.17 3.23
CA ALA A 22 6.62 -7.65 4.02
C ALA A 22 5.63 -8.75 4.42
N PHE A 23 5.34 -9.66 3.49
CA PHE A 23 4.49 -10.81 3.72
C PHE A 23 5.09 -11.76 4.77
N LEU A 24 6.37 -12.11 4.67
CA LEU A 24 7.07 -12.93 5.66
C LEU A 24 7.07 -12.28 7.05
N PHE A 25 7.35 -10.99 7.14
CA PHE A 25 7.32 -10.27 8.42
C PHE A 25 5.91 -10.19 9.01
N GLN A 26 4.90 -10.05 8.18
CA GLN A 26 3.50 -10.00 8.64
C GLN A 26 2.98 -11.38 9.04
N SER A 27 3.36 -12.46 8.32
CA SER A 27 2.88 -13.82 8.58
C SER A 27 3.55 -14.49 9.78
N THR A 28 4.83 -14.19 10.05
CA THR A 28 5.59 -14.87 11.09
C THR A 28 5.40 -14.31 12.50
N SER A 29 4.58 -13.25 12.67
CA SER A 29 4.34 -12.59 13.98
C SER A 29 5.62 -12.30 14.79
N ILE A 30 6.79 -12.25 14.11
CA ILE A 30 8.10 -12.10 14.76
C ILE A 30 8.20 -10.79 15.56
N LEU A 31 7.53 -9.73 15.06
CA LEU A 31 7.59 -8.40 15.65
C LEU A 31 6.51 -8.14 16.70
N PHE A 32 5.44 -8.95 16.73
CA PHE A 32 4.30 -8.68 17.60
C PHE A 32 3.81 -9.98 18.26
N LYS A 33 3.62 -9.92 19.57
CA LYS A 33 3.06 -11.03 20.36
C LYS A 33 1.67 -11.39 19.84
N TYR A 34 1.30 -12.66 19.86
CA TYR A 34 0.06 -13.27 19.34
C TYR A 34 -1.26 -12.53 19.66
N ASN A 35 -1.26 -11.59 20.58
CA ASN A 35 -2.45 -10.80 20.95
C ASN A 35 -2.23 -9.29 20.87
N SER A 36 -1.19 -8.84 20.15
CA SER A 36 -0.87 -7.42 20.00
C SER A 36 -1.25 -6.91 18.62
N PRO A 37 -1.75 -5.67 18.50
CA PRO A 37 -2.08 -5.08 17.22
C PRO A 37 -0.83 -4.94 16.34
N ALA A 38 -0.80 -5.65 15.22
CA ALA A 38 0.31 -5.65 14.26
C ALA A 38 0.04 -4.70 13.08
N PRO A 39 1.04 -3.96 12.60
CA PRO A 39 0.89 -3.12 11.41
C PRO A 39 0.65 -3.96 10.16
N SER A 40 -0.20 -3.48 9.27
CA SER A 40 -0.37 -4.08 7.94
C SER A 40 0.74 -3.59 6.99
N LEU A 41 1.89 -4.28 7.01
CA LEU A 41 3.05 -3.93 6.17
C LEU A 41 2.74 -4.08 4.67
N VAL A 42 1.92 -5.06 4.32
CA VAL A 42 1.51 -5.29 2.93
C VAL A 42 0.62 -4.14 2.44
N LEU A 43 -0.33 -3.65 3.26
CA LEU A 43 -1.13 -2.47 2.93
C LEU A 43 -0.25 -1.23 2.75
N ALA A 44 0.72 -1.03 3.63
CA ALA A 44 1.68 0.07 3.53
C ALA A 44 2.46 0.04 2.21
N LEU A 45 2.88 -1.14 1.75
CA LEU A 45 3.52 -1.31 0.44
C LEU A 45 2.58 -1.01 -0.72
N VAL A 46 1.34 -1.49 -0.68
CA VAL A 46 0.33 -1.19 -1.72
C VAL A 46 0.12 0.32 -1.83
N LEU A 47 0.01 1.03 -0.71
CA LEU A 47 -0.13 2.49 -0.69
C LEU A 47 1.05 3.20 -1.38
N ILE A 48 2.29 2.78 -1.07
CA ILE A 48 3.48 3.42 -1.64
C ILE A 48 3.59 3.15 -3.12
N ILE A 49 3.41 1.91 -3.55
CA ILE A 49 3.48 1.56 -4.98
C ILE A 49 2.38 2.29 -5.75
N SER A 50 1.18 2.40 -5.17
CA SER A 50 0.08 3.16 -5.77
C SER A 50 0.37 4.65 -5.89
N PHE A 51 1.22 5.19 -5.02
CA PHE A 51 1.64 6.59 -5.07
C PHE A 51 2.59 6.88 -6.24
N TYR A 52 3.46 5.93 -6.59
CA TYR A 52 4.47 6.11 -7.64
C TYR A 52 4.06 5.53 -8.99
N GLU A 53 3.28 4.43 -9.00
CA GLU A 53 2.96 3.65 -10.20
C GLU A 53 1.60 4.02 -10.83
N ASN A 54 1.36 3.48 -12.03
CA ASN A 54 0.10 3.64 -12.76
C ASN A 54 -1.03 2.84 -12.12
N TYR A 55 -2.28 3.30 -12.30
CA TYR A 55 -3.48 2.65 -11.74
C TYR A 55 -3.61 1.17 -12.13
N TRP A 56 -3.27 0.79 -13.35
CA TRP A 56 -3.27 -0.62 -13.78
C TRP A 56 -2.26 -1.46 -13.01
N PHE A 57 -1.03 -0.96 -12.90
CA PHE A 57 0.02 -1.67 -12.16
C PHE A 57 -0.33 -1.76 -10.66
N SER A 58 -0.82 -0.67 -10.09
CA SER A 58 -1.24 -0.61 -8.69
C SER A 58 -2.41 -1.55 -8.39
N ALA A 59 -3.36 -1.67 -9.33
CA ALA A 59 -4.48 -2.60 -9.22
C ALA A 59 -4.00 -4.06 -9.19
N ILE A 60 -3.15 -4.43 -10.14
CA ILE A 60 -2.61 -5.80 -10.24
C ILE A 60 -1.74 -6.12 -9.03
N PHE A 61 -0.90 -5.19 -8.60
CA PHE A 61 -0.06 -5.35 -7.41
C PHE A 61 -0.91 -5.50 -6.14
N GLY A 62 -1.93 -4.66 -5.98
CA GLY A 62 -2.89 -4.76 -4.87
C GLY A 62 -3.63 -6.10 -4.86
N LEU A 63 -4.08 -6.55 -6.04
CA LEU A 63 -4.75 -7.84 -6.19
C LEU A 63 -3.84 -9.00 -5.75
N ILE A 64 -2.61 -9.06 -6.26
CA ILE A 64 -1.65 -10.12 -5.94
C ILE A 64 -1.31 -10.11 -4.44
N SER A 65 -1.02 -8.93 -3.88
CA SER A 65 -0.69 -8.80 -2.47
C SER A 65 -1.86 -9.17 -1.55
N GLY A 66 -3.09 -8.84 -1.96
CA GLY A 66 -4.29 -9.25 -1.23
C GLY A 66 -4.57 -10.75 -1.29
N ILE A 67 -4.39 -11.39 -2.47
CA ILE A 67 -4.50 -12.86 -2.60
C ILE A 67 -3.50 -13.57 -1.68
N LEU A 68 -2.26 -13.09 -1.61
CA LEU A 68 -1.26 -13.67 -0.70
C LEU A 68 -1.69 -13.61 0.77
N LEU A 69 -2.32 -12.53 1.19
CA LEU A 69 -2.88 -12.43 2.55
C LEU A 69 -4.12 -13.30 2.75
N ASP A 70 -4.99 -13.39 1.76
CA ASP A 70 -6.19 -14.21 1.84
C ASP A 70 -5.87 -15.71 2.00
N ILE A 71 -4.75 -16.19 1.44
CA ILE A 71 -4.28 -17.57 1.58
C ILE A 71 -3.98 -17.91 3.05
N ILE A 72 -3.48 -16.94 3.84
CA ILE A 72 -3.14 -17.17 5.25
C ILE A 72 -4.29 -16.78 6.19
N SER A 73 -5.25 -15.97 5.73
CA SER A 73 -6.34 -15.52 6.56
C SER A 73 -7.39 -16.63 6.73
N VAL A 74 -7.81 -16.83 7.98
CA VAL A 74 -8.84 -17.84 8.34
C VAL A 74 -10.24 -17.39 7.89
N ASN A 75 -10.44 -16.10 7.66
CA ASN A 75 -11.76 -15.48 7.54
C ASN A 75 -12.34 -15.42 6.12
N GLY A 76 -11.73 -16.06 5.15
CA GLY A 76 -12.31 -16.18 3.81
C GLY A 76 -11.48 -15.58 2.69
N VAL A 77 -11.63 -16.19 1.53
CA VAL A 77 -10.85 -15.86 0.32
C VAL A 77 -11.48 -14.66 -0.38
N GLY A 78 -10.67 -13.65 -0.68
CA GLY A 78 -11.04 -12.56 -1.58
C GLY A 78 -11.24 -11.19 -0.95
N PHE A 79 -11.38 -11.08 0.38
CA PHE A 79 -11.58 -9.78 1.03
C PHE A 79 -10.37 -8.84 0.87
N HIS A 80 -9.16 -9.31 1.21
CA HIS A 80 -7.94 -8.51 1.06
C HIS A 80 -7.60 -8.30 -0.41
N ALA A 81 -7.85 -9.29 -1.27
CA ALA A 81 -7.64 -9.16 -2.72
C ALA A 81 -8.47 -8.00 -3.30
N LEU A 82 -9.76 -7.93 -2.98
CA LEU A 82 -10.64 -6.86 -3.45
C LEU A 82 -10.30 -5.50 -2.83
N THR A 83 -10.10 -5.44 -1.53
CA THR A 83 -9.83 -4.17 -0.83
C THR A 83 -8.49 -3.58 -1.23
N TYR A 84 -7.44 -4.38 -1.42
CA TYR A 84 -6.13 -3.90 -1.84
C TYR A 84 -6.09 -3.51 -3.31
N MET A 85 -6.81 -4.24 -4.17
CA MET A 85 -6.99 -3.84 -5.57
C MET A 85 -7.68 -2.48 -5.67
N LEU A 86 -8.80 -2.29 -4.97
CA LEU A 86 -9.53 -1.01 -4.93
C LEU A 86 -8.66 0.12 -4.37
N THR A 87 -7.94 -0.14 -3.29
CA THR A 87 -6.97 0.79 -2.70
C THR A 87 -5.94 1.21 -3.75
N GLY A 88 -5.37 0.27 -4.48
CA GLY A 88 -4.41 0.52 -5.55
C GLY A 88 -4.95 1.45 -6.64
N ILE A 89 -6.16 1.17 -7.13
CA ILE A 89 -6.82 1.96 -8.17
C ILE A 89 -7.13 3.38 -7.67
N ILE A 90 -7.76 3.48 -6.51
CA ILE A 90 -8.24 4.77 -5.98
C ILE A 90 -7.03 5.67 -5.65
N CYS A 91 -6.05 5.16 -4.91
CA CYS A 91 -4.87 5.94 -4.52
C CYS A 91 -4.10 6.42 -5.74
N SER A 92 -3.82 5.55 -6.71
CA SER A 92 -3.09 5.93 -7.91
C SER A 92 -3.87 6.93 -8.79
N SER A 93 -5.20 6.75 -8.90
CA SER A 93 -6.05 7.65 -9.70
C SER A 93 -6.16 9.05 -9.08
N VAL A 94 -6.37 9.13 -7.77
CA VAL A 94 -6.45 10.40 -7.04
C VAL A 94 -5.11 11.12 -7.09
N MET A 95 -4.02 10.38 -6.87
CA MET A 95 -2.67 10.92 -6.87
C MET A 95 -2.33 11.59 -8.20
N LYS A 96 -2.55 10.89 -9.31
CA LYS A 96 -2.19 11.40 -10.64
C LYS A 96 -3.07 12.55 -11.13
N ARG A 97 -4.30 12.64 -10.64
CA ARG A 97 -5.26 13.64 -11.12
C ARG A 97 -5.25 14.92 -10.30
N TYR A 98 -5.03 14.84 -8.98
CA TYR A 98 -5.31 15.95 -8.08
C TYR A 98 -4.10 16.39 -7.23
N LEU A 99 -3.06 15.58 -7.12
CA LEU A 99 -2.02 15.81 -6.14
C LEU A 99 -0.62 15.87 -6.76
N GLN A 100 0.28 16.54 -6.07
CA GLN A 100 1.69 16.60 -6.41
C GLN A 100 2.47 15.48 -5.69
N ASN A 101 3.60 15.08 -6.25
CA ASN A 101 4.44 14.02 -5.68
C ASN A 101 5.26 14.53 -4.47
N ASN A 102 4.56 14.88 -3.38
CA ASN A 102 5.16 15.35 -2.13
C ASN A 102 4.56 14.60 -0.91
N PHE A 103 5.24 14.73 0.22
CA PHE A 103 4.86 14.04 1.46
C PHE A 103 3.46 14.38 1.94
N ALA A 104 3.06 15.66 1.87
CA ALA A 104 1.73 16.08 2.30
C ALA A 104 0.63 15.36 1.50
N SER A 105 0.81 15.20 0.19
CA SER A 105 -0.10 14.47 -0.69
C SER A 105 -0.20 12.98 -0.32
N PHE A 106 0.94 12.36 0.00
CA PHE A 106 0.96 10.97 0.49
C PHE A 106 0.18 10.82 1.79
N ALA A 107 0.39 11.70 2.76
CA ALA A 107 -0.30 11.67 4.05
C ALA A 107 -1.82 11.87 3.89
N VAL A 108 -2.25 12.83 3.07
CA VAL A 108 -3.66 13.13 2.81
C VAL A 108 -4.41 11.94 2.22
N ILE A 109 -3.75 11.12 1.39
CA ILE A 109 -4.38 9.92 0.82
C ILE A 109 -4.29 8.74 1.77
N SER A 110 -3.13 8.49 2.35
CA SER A 110 -2.88 7.27 3.13
C SER A 110 -3.65 7.22 4.43
N ILE A 111 -3.85 8.35 5.12
CA ILE A 111 -4.59 8.39 6.38
C ILE A 111 -6.04 7.89 6.20
N PRO A 112 -6.89 8.49 5.33
CA PRO A 112 -8.27 8.03 5.18
C PRO A 112 -8.35 6.61 4.64
N VAL A 113 -7.45 6.21 3.75
CA VAL A 113 -7.46 4.86 3.19
C VAL A 113 -7.15 3.82 4.26
N VAL A 114 -6.14 4.05 5.11
CA VAL A 114 -5.83 3.13 6.22
C VAL A 114 -7.02 3.04 7.18
N ILE A 115 -7.67 4.15 7.54
CA ILE A 115 -8.83 4.16 8.43
C ILE A 115 -10.00 3.40 7.80
N ILE A 116 -10.32 3.65 6.53
CA ILE A 116 -11.40 2.96 5.82
C ILE A 116 -11.12 1.46 5.73
N HIS A 117 -9.88 1.08 5.42
CA HIS A 117 -9.49 -0.32 5.35
C HIS A 117 -9.66 -1.02 6.70
N GLN A 118 -9.20 -0.41 7.79
CA GLN A 118 -9.35 -0.97 9.14
C GLN A 118 -10.83 -1.09 9.53
N PHE A 119 -11.64 -0.11 9.17
CA PHE A 119 -13.09 -0.17 9.41
C PHE A 119 -13.76 -1.29 8.61
N ALA A 120 -13.39 -1.45 7.35
CA ALA A 120 -13.88 -2.54 6.51
C ALA A 120 -13.48 -3.92 7.06
N GLU A 121 -12.27 -4.06 7.57
CA GLU A 121 -11.76 -5.30 8.18
C GLU A 121 -12.55 -5.68 9.43
N ILE A 122 -12.91 -4.70 10.28
CA ILE A 122 -13.79 -4.95 11.44
C ILE A 122 -15.17 -5.41 11.01
N LEU A 123 -15.79 -4.68 10.10
CA LEU A 123 -17.14 -5.05 9.61
C LEU A 123 -17.14 -6.46 9.04
N TYR A 124 -16.07 -6.84 8.35
CA TYR A 124 -15.93 -8.17 7.80
C TYR A 124 -15.73 -9.25 8.87
N SER A 125 -14.91 -8.99 9.90
CA SER A 125 -14.56 -9.97 10.93
C SER A 125 -15.60 -10.13 12.04
N SER A 126 -16.24 -9.04 12.44
CA SER A 126 -17.18 -9.00 13.60
C SER A 126 -18.65 -8.97 13.20
N GLY A 127 -18.96 -8.84 11.90
CA GLY A 127 -20.33 -8.59 11.46
C GLY A 127 -20.84 -7.21 11.92
N PHE A 128 -22.15 -7.03 11.99
CA PHE A 128 -22.79 -5.77 12.40
C PHE A 128 -23.17 -5.79 13.89
N ASP A 129 -22.22 -6.10 14.78
CA ASP A 129 -22.47 -6.10 16.21
C ASP A 129 -22.27 -4.70 16.83
N LEU A 130 -23.08 -4.35 17.84
CA LEU A 130 -23.01 -3.04 18.52
C LEU A 130 -21.68 -2.77 19.24
N GLY A 131 -20.89 -3.82 19.51
CA GLY A 131 -19.53 -3.73 20.04
C GLY A 131 -18.47 -3.22 19.09
N ILE A 132 -18.79 -3.09 17.79
CA ILE A 132 -17.84 -2.71 16.73
C ILE A 132 -17.11 -1.39 17.03
N ILE A 133 -17.83 -0.38 17.52
CA ILE A 133 -17.25 0.94 17.79
C ILE A 133 -16.19 0.85 18.89
N THR A 134 -16.43 0.07 19.93
CA THR A 134 -15.51 -0.11 21.04
C THR A 134 -14.25 -0.88 20.61
N LEU A 135 -14.42 -1.90 19.77
CA LEU A 135 -13.32 -2.66 19.18
C LEU A 135 -12.50 -1.79 18.23
N PHE A 136 -13.15 -0.94 17.43
CA PHE A 136 -12.48 0.00 16.54
C PHE A 136 -11.57 0.94 17.32
N LEU A 137 -12.08 1.59 18.34
CA LEU A 137 -11.30 2.55 19.12
C LEU A 137 -10.15 1.88 19.89
N LYS A 138 -10.35 0.68 20.41
CA LYS A 138 -9.39 0.01 21.30
C LYS A 138 -8.25 -0.68 20.56
N TYR A 139 -8.53 -1.35 19.45
CA TYR A 139 -7.55 -2.19 18.75
C TYR A 139 -7.16 -1.64 17.38
N TYR A 140 -8.13 -1.33 16.55
CA TYR A 140 -7.87 -1.03 15.15
C TYR A 140 -7.32 0.37 14.91
N LEU A 141 -7.63 1.31 15.78
CA LEU A 141 -7.02 2.64 15.71
C LEU A 141 -5.51 2.57 15.97
N ILE A 142 -5.07 1.71 16.90
CA ILE A 142 -3.66 1.46 17.17
C ILE A 142 -2.99 0.80 15.94
N VAL A 143 -3.64 -0.20 15.34
CA VAL A 143 -3.16 -0.84 14.09
C VAL A 143 -3.06 0.18 12.97
N ALA A 144 -4.03 1.08 12.83
CA ALA A 144 -3.98 2.15 11.82
C ALA A 144 -2.79 3.07 12.01
N ILE A 145 -2.49 3.47 13.25
CA ILE A 145 -1.32 4.31 13.57
C ILE A 145 -0.02 3.58 13.21
N TYR A 146 0.12 2.31 13.58
CA TYR A 146 1.32 1.52 13.25
C TYR A 146 1.45 1.28 11.75
N THR A 147 0.35 1.02 11.05
CA THR A 147 0.34 0.87 9.59
C THR A 147 0.74 2.18 8.90
N PHE A 148 0.23 3.32 9.37
CA PHE A 148 0.63 4.62 8.86
C PHE A 148 2.10 4.93 9.14
N ALA A 149 2.60 4.64 10.35
CA ALA A 149 4.01 4.81 10.68
C ALA A 149 4.92 3.95 9.79
N SER A 150 4.54 2.70 9.54
CA SER A 150 5.28 1.82 8.63
C SER A 150 5.24 2.31 7.18
N ALA A 151 4.10 2.82 6.72
CA ALA A 151 3.96 3.43 5.40
C ALA A 151 4.83 4.69 5.26
N PHE A 152 4.95 5.47 6.33
CA PHE A 152 5.83 6.64 6.37
C PHE A 152 7.31 6.28 6.25
N VAL A 153 7.76 5.28 7.00
CA VAL A 153 9.15 4.79 6.93
C VAL A 153 9.46 4.29 5.52
N LEU A 154 8.57 3.48 4.95
CA LEU A 154 8.72 2.99 3.58
C LEU A 154 8.70 4.14 2.57
N TYR A 155 7.85 5.17 2.75
CA TYR A 155 7.84 6.36 1.88
C TYR A 155 9.20 7.04 1.85
N ILE A 156 9.84 7.20 3.01
CA ILE A 156 11.18 7.78 3.09
C ILE A 156 12.19 6.93 2.31
N ILE A 157 12.19 5.62 2.53
CA ILE A 157 13.10 4.69 1.84
C ILE A 157 12.89 4.76 0.33
N PHE A 158 11.64 4.69 -0.15
CA PHE A 158 11.31 4.79 -1.56
C PHE A 158 11.69 6.13 -2.18
N ARG A 159 11.43 7.23 -1.48
CA ARG A 159 11.82 8.56 -1.93
C ARG A 159 13.33 8.69 -2.16
N TYR A 160 14.15 8.12 -1.28
CA TYR A 160 15.60 8.12 -1.44
C TYR A 160 16.04 7.22 -2.59
N THR A 161 15.42 6.06 -2.75
CA THR A 161 15.78 5.06 -3.78
C THR A 161 15.34 5.53 -5.17
N LEU A 162 14.10 6.00 -5.33
CA LEU A 162 13.54 6.44 -6.61
C LEU A 162 14.04 7.83 -7.04
N LYS A 163 14.36 8.72 -6.10
CA LYS A 163 15.00 10.00 -6.45
C LYS A 163 16.33 9.80 -7.15
N ARG A 164 16.96 8.63 -6.97
CA ARG A 164 18.14 8.21 -7.72
C ARG A 164 17.78 7.78 -9.15
N SER A 165 16.57 7.23 -9.37
CA SER A 165 16.07 6.79 -10.66
C SER A 165 15.53 7.95 -11.52
N GLU A 166 14.89 8.95 -10.93
CA GLU A 166 14.37 10.14 -11.66
C GLU A 166 15.45 10.97 -12.36
N ARG A 167 16.72 10.85 -11.97
CA ARG A 167 17.83 11.47 -12.71
C ARG A 167 17.99 10.93 -14.12
N PHE A 168 17.38 9.81 -14.45
CA PHE A 168 17.47 9.19 -15.78
C PHE A 168 16.21 9.37 -16.64
N VAL A 169 15.10 9.85 -16.07
CA VAL A 169 13.89 10.16 -16.82
C VAL A 169 13.75 11.67 -16.90
N LYS A 170 14.52 12.30 -17.79
CA LYS A 170 14.21 13.67 -18.24
C LYS A 170 12.82 13.67 -18.88
N PRO A 171 11.87 14.53 -18.46
CA PRO A 171 10.63 14.72 -19.20
C PRO A 171 11.02 15.22 -20.60
N LYS A 172 10.71 14.42 -21.63
CA LYS A 172 10.80 14.85 -23.02
C LYS A 172 9.89 16.07 -23.21
N GLY A 173 10.53 17.22 -23.37
CA GLY A 173 10.07 18.34 -24.15
C GLY A 173 8.64 18.81 -23.95
N ILE A 174 8.45 19.78 -23.07
CA ILE A 174 7.46 20.83 -23.33
C ILE A 174 7.99 21.56 -24.56
N ILE A 175 7.43 21.22 -25.72
CA ILE A 175 7.64 22.00 -26.94
C ILE A 175 7.03 23.36 -26.67
N ASN A 176 7.88 24.36 -26.46
CA ASN A 176 7.53 25.76 -26.57
C ASN A 176 6.91 25.98 -27.97
N LYS A 177 5.58 26.06 -28.07
CA LYS A 177 4.95 26.75 -29.20
C LYS A 177 4.93 28.21 -28.86
N LYS A 178 5.83 28.95 -29.52
CA LYS A 178 5.65 30.39 -29.76
C LYS A 178 4.42 30.64 -30.59
#